data_24487345a607b22b7713a4cf067bcca6
#
_entry.id   24487345a607b22b7713a4cf067bcca6
#
_cell.length_a   1.000
_cell.length_b   1.000
_cell.length_c   1.000
_cell.angle_alpha   90.00
_cell.angle_beta   90.00
_cell.angle_gamma   90.00
#
_symmetry.space_group_name_H-M   'P 1'
#
loop_
_entity.id
_entity.type
_entity.pdbx_description
1 polymer ?
#
loop_
_entity_poly.entity_id
_entity_poly.type
_entity_poly.pdbx_seq_one_letter_code
_entity_poly.pdbx_strand_id
1 'polypeptide(L)'
;MKAIVSEITGFSTHDGPGIRTTVFLKGCPLRCKWCSNPETFQPKEMLYYIPSRCGGCGKCQSRCPQGIIGDPSLGYGRIDRSKCDLCRKCVDVCLNKAFQISGVEYTCDELFHRVLRDKPFYGEDGGLTFSGGEA
;
A
#
# COMPACT_ATOMS: atom_id res chain seq x y z
N MET A 1 13.64 -5.29 15.62
CA MET A 1 13.37 -5.67 14.21
C MET A 1 12.27 -4.78 13.68
N LYS A 2 12.35 -4.37 12.42
CA LYS A 2 11.35 -3.54 11.74
C LYS A 2 10.98 -4.17 10.41
N ALA A 3 9.74 -3.98 9.96
CA ALA A 3 9.24 -4.42 8.66
C ALA A 3 8.57 -3.25 7.93
N ILE A 4 8.70 -3.21 6.63
CA ILE A 4 7.98 -2.27 5.79
C ILE A 4 6.74 -2.99 5.25
N VAL A 5 5.57 -2.44 5.59
CA VAL A 5 4.27 -3.03 5.26
C VAL A 5 3.60 -2.20 4.17
N SER A 6 3.20 -2.86 3.10
CA SER A 6 2.45 -2.24 2.00
C SER A 6 1.01 -1.96 2.41
N GLU A 7 0.38 -2.98 2.99
CA GLU A 7 -1.03 -2.96 3.38
C GLU A 7 -1.29 -3.96 4.51
N ILE A 8 -2.30 -3.69 5.32
CA ILE A 8 -2.86 -4.63 6.31
C ILE A 8 -4.35 -4.75 6.03
N THR A 9 -4.78 -5.90 5.56
CA THR A 9 -6.17 -6.21 5.21
C THR A 9 -6.78 -7.11 6.27
N GLY A 10 -7.75 -6.60 7.03
CA GLY A 10 -8.55 -7.40 7.94
C GLY A 10 -9.69 -8.13 7.19
N PHE A 11 -10.27 -9.13 7.84
CA PHE A 11 -11.43 -9.90 7.35
C PHE A 11 -11.19 -10.58 5.98
N SER A 12 -9.94 -10.95 5.67
CA SER A 12 -9.65 -11.73 4.49
C SER A 12 -10.16 -13.17 4.64
N THR A 13 -10.86 -13.64 3.61
CA THR A 13 -11.42 -15.01 3.53
C THR A 13 -10.79 -15.85 2.42
N HIS A 14 -9.80 -15.28 1.70
CA HIS A 14 -9.16 -15.93 0.54
C HIS A 14 -7.67 -16.24 0.79
N ASP A 15 -7.14 -15.82 1.93
CA ASP A 15 -5.70 -15.94 2.25
C ASP A 15 -5.40 -17.08 3.25
N GLY A 16 -6.28 -18.06 3.33
CA GLY A 16 -6.17 -19.23 4.19
C GLY A 16 -7.50 -19.56 4.90
N PRO A 17 -7.50 -20.56 5.79
CA PRO A 17 -8.70 -20.98 6.51
C PRO A 17 -9.25 -19.87 7.44
N GLY A 18 -10.58 -19.81 7.57
CA GLY A 18 -11.27 -18.88 8.46
C GLY A 18 -11.12 -17.40 8.07
N ILE A 19 -11.49 -16.52 8.99
CA ILE A 19 -11.30 -15.07 8.85
C ILE A 19 -9.88 -14.71 9.26
N ARG A 20 -9.17 -13.97 8.41
CA ARG A 20 -7.75 -13.65 8.63
C ARG A 20 -7.46 -12.16 8.52
N THR A 21 -6.39 -11.76 9.17
CA THR A 21 -5.72 -10.49 8.85
C THR A 21 -4.50 -10.80 8.00
N THR A 22 -4.44 -10.23 6.79
CA THR A 22 -3.30 -10.39 5.88
C THR A 22 -2.42 -9.16 5.94
N VAL A 23 -1.14 -9.37 6.21
CA VAL A 23 -0.09 -8.35 6.22
C VAL A 23 0.74 -8.47 4.97
N PHE A 24 0.69 -7.47 4.10
CA PHE A 24 1.46 -7.43 2.86
C PHE A 24 2.80 -6.73 3.11
N LEU A 25 3.88 -7.49 3.12
CA LEU A 25 5.24 -6.98 3.32
C LEU A 25 5.81 -6.38 2.03
N LYS A 26 6.78 -5.47 2.15
CA LYS A 26 7.53 -4.90 1.03
C LYS A 26 8.98 -5.36 1.02
N GLY A 27 9.56 -5.38 -0.18
CA GLY A 27 10.92 -5.83 -0.41
C GLY A 27 10.94 -7.21 -1.04
N CYS A 28 10.54 -7.31 -2.31
CA CYS A 28 10.59 -8.55 -3.07
C CYS A 28 11.78 -8.54 -4.03
N PRO A 29 12.69 -9.50 -3.98
CA PRO A 29 13.79 -9.61 -4.95
C PRO A 29 13.32 -10.14 -6.30
N LEU A 30 12.16 -10.78 -6.35
CA LEU A 30 11.58 -11.33 -7.56
C LEU A 30 10.99 -10.22 -8.45
N ARG A 31 10.87 -10.51 -9.75
CA ARG A 31 10.31 -9.60 -10.77
C ARG A 31 9.36 -10.36 -11.67
N CYS A 32 8.42 -11.09 -11.07
CA CYS A 32 7.45 -11.89 -11.78
C CYS A 32 6.61 -11.03 -12.71
N LYS A 33 6.50 -11.41 -13.98
CA LYS A 33 5.73 -10.66 -14.99
C LYS A 33 4.23 -10.64 -14.68
N TRP A 34 3.76 -11.60 -13.91
CA TRP A 34 2.36 -11.78 -13.48
C TRP A 34 2.12 -11.32 -12.02
N CYS A 35 3.00 -10.53 -11.43
CA CYS A 35 2.88 -10.12 -10.04
C CYS A 35 1.60 -9.33 -9.79
N SER A 36 0.82 -9.74 -8.80
CA SER A 36 -0.41 -9.05 -8.39
C SER A 36 -0.11 -7.78 -7.58
N ASN A 37 1.07 -7.71 -6.93
CA ASN A 37 1.43 -6.63 -6.01
C ASN A 37 2.80 -6.01 -6.38
N PRO A 38 2.95 -5.41 -7.57
CA PRO A 38 4.24 -4.87 -8.02
C PRO A 38 4.72 -3.69 -7.16
N GLU A 39 3.85 -3.04 -6.41
CA GLU A 39 4.18 -1.99 -5.44
C GLU A 39 5.04 -2.50 -4.27
N THR A 40 5.06 -3.82 -4.06
CA THR A 40 5.86 -4.46 -2.99
C THR A 40 7.32 -4.69 -3.37
N PHE A 41 7.71 -4.48 -4.63
CA PHE A 41 9.08 -4.73 -5.10
C PHE A 41 10.13 -3.90 -4.37
N GLN A 42 9.83 -2.64 -4.09
CA GLN A 42 10.78 -1.72 -3.44
C GLN A 42 10.63 -1.77 -1.92
N PRO A 43 11.72 -2.03 -1.17
CA PRO A 43 11.68 -2.07 0.30
C PRO A 43 11.74 -0.65 0.90
N LYS A 44 10.85 0.23 0.46
CA LYS A 44 10.77 1.63 0.93
C LYS A 44 9.37 2.19 0.75
N GLU A 45 9.08 3.25 1.47
CA GLU A 45 7.87 4.05 1.22
C GLU A 45 7.84 4.55 -0.23
N MET A 46 6.66 4.56 -0.82
CA MET A 46 6.45 5.11 -2.14
C MET A 46 5.03 5.67 -2.30
N LEU A 47 4.92 6.70 -3.14
CA LEU A 47 3.62 7.19 -3.56
C LEU A 47 2.99 6.20 -4.53
N TYR A 48 1.81 5.71 -4.18
CA TYR A 48 1.01 4.80 -5.00
C TYR A 48 -0.22 5.52 -5.54
N TYR A 49 -0.58 5.22 -6.79
CA TYR A 49 -1.73 5.81 -7.46
C TYR A 49 -2.68 4.71 -7.93
N ILE A 50 -3.97 4.89 -7.62
CA ILE A 50 -5.04 3.98 -7.98
C ILE A 50 -5.92 4.66 -9.05
N PRO A 51 -5.72 4.35 -10.35
CA PRO A 51 -6.42 5.01 -11.45
C PRO A 51 -7.94 4.93 -11.34
N SER A 52 -8.47 3.78 -10.91
CA SER A 52 -9.91 3.54 -10.79
C SER A 52 -10.62 4.46 -9.78
N ARG A 53 -9.88 5.05 -8.85
CA ARG A 53 -10.41 6.00 -7.86
C ARG A 53 -10.29 7.46 -8.31
N CYS A 54 -9.59 7.72 -9.42
CA CYS A 54 -9.31 9.09 -9.84
C CYS A 54 -10.51 9.72 -10.54
N GLY A 55 -11.03 10.81 -9.98
CA GLY A 55 -12.11 11.62 -10.60
C GLY A 55 -11.61 12.73 -11.54
N GLY A 56 -10.31 12.80 -11.87
CA GLY A 56 -9.78 13.78 -12.83
C GLY A 56 -9.75 15.24 -12.36
N CYS A 57 -9.96 15.54 -11.07
CA CYS A 57 -10.17 16.91 -10.58
C CYS A 57 -8.91 17.82 -10.60
N GLY A 58 -7.71 17.31 -10.90
CA GLY A 58 -6.46 18.07 -11.02
C GLY A 58 -5.86 18.65 -9.75
N LYS A 59 -6.54 18.59 -8.59
CA LYS A 59 -6.07 19.20 -7.33
C LYS A 59 -4.69 18.71 -6.89
N CYS A 60 -4.38 17.43 -7.13
CA CYS A 60 -3.06 16.86 -6.79
C CYS A 60 -1.93 17.45 -7.63
N GLN A 61 -2.18 17.78 -8.89
CA GLN A 61 -1.21 18.43 -9.78
C GLN A 61 -0.83 19.82 -9.27
N SER A 62 -1.84 20.65 -8.97
CA SER A 62 -1.64 22.02 -8.46
C SER A 62 -1.00 22.06 -7.07
N ARG A 63 -1.16 21.00 -6.28
CA ARG A 63 -0.59 20.92 -4.92
C ARG A 63 0.78 20.28 -4.85
N CYS A 64 1.23 19.62 -5.92
CA CYS A 64 2.54 18.99 -5.94
C CYS A 64 3.66 20.05 -6.12
N PRO A 65 4.53 20.28 -5.11
CA PRO A 65 5.57 21.28 -5.22
C PRO A 65 6.65 20.92 -6.25
N GLN A 66 6.80 19.62 -6.53
CA GLN A 66 7.78 19.11 -7.50
C GLN A 66 7.22 19.03 -8.93
N GLY A 67 5.92 19.28 -9.14
CA GLY A 67 5.29 19.20 -10.46
C GLY A 67 5.37 17.83 -11.15
N ILE A 68 5.49 16.75 -10.37
CA ILE A 68 5.76 15.39 -10.88
C ILE A 68 4.48 14.59 -11.20
N ILE A 69 3.31 15.17 -11.03
CA ILE A 69 2.04 14.49 -11.27
C ILE A 69 1.51 14.92 -12.63
N GLY A 70 1.52 14.00 -13.58
CA GLY A 70 1.02 14.20 -14.93
C GLY A 70 -0.49 14.03 -15.09
N ASP A 71 -0.94 13.92 -16.34
CA ASP A 71 -2.34 13.74 -16.70
C ASP A 71 -2.91 12.39 -16.21
N PRO A 72 -4.19 12.33 -15.77
CA PRO A 72 -4.83 11.08 -15.37
C PRO A 72 -4.83 9.98 -16.43
N SER A 73 -4.85 10.34 -17.71
CA SER A 73 -4.82 9.38 -18.83
C SER A 73 -3.55 8.53 -18.88
N LEU A 74 -2.46 8.98 -18.26
CA LEU A 74 -1.21 8.23 -18.15
C LEU A 74 -1.28 7.02 -17.18
N GLY A 75 -2.40 6.82 -16.50
CA GLY A 75 -2.58 5.72 -15.56
C GLY A 75 -1.46 5.66 -14.52
N TYR A 76 -0.88 4.48 -14.31
CA TYR A 76 0.22 4.28 -13.35
C TYR A 76 1.51 5.06 -13.68
N GLY A 77 1.71 5.44 -14.95
CA GLY A 77 2.84 6.26 -15.40
C GLY A 77 2.72 7.76 -15.07
N ARG A 78 1.62 8.17 -14.47
CA ARG A 78 1.30 9.55 -14.12
C ARG A 78 2.30 10.23 -13.17
N ILE A 79 3.06 9.46 -12.39
CA ILE A 79 3.93 9.97 -11.35
C ILE A 79 5.40 9.74 -11.73
N ASP A 80 6.18 10.81 -11.81
CA ASP A 80 7.65 10.70 -11.85
C ASP A 80 8.18 10.49 -10.42
N ARG A 81 8.28 9.23 -10.03
CA ARG A 81 8.69 8.83 -8.68
C ARG A 81 10.15 9.15 -8.37
N SER A 82 10.99 9.37 -9.40
CA SER A 82 12.41 9.68 -9.20
C SER A 82 12.62 11.02 -8.50
N LYS A 83 11.68 11.94 -8.65
CA LYS A 83 11.70 13.30 -8.07
C LYS A 83 10.73 13.47 -6.88
N CYS A 84 10.06 12.40 -6.46
CA CYS A 84 9.08 12.46 -5.37
C CYS A 84 9.77 12.50 -4.01
N ASP A 85 9.54 13.54 -3.23
CA ASP A 85 10.03 13.73 -1.86
C ASP A 85 9.08 13.17 -0.78
N LEU A 86 8.00 12.50 -1.18
CA LEU A 86 6.98 11.93 -0.29
C LEU A 86 6.33 12.97 0.65
N CYS A 87 6.21 14.22 0.23
CA CYS A 87 5.61 15.31 1.04
C CYS A 87 4.11 15.11 1.36
N ARG A 88 3.46 14.08 0.80
CA ARG A 88 2.07 13.65 1.02
C ARG A 88 0.98 14.65 0.62
N LYS A 89 1.28 15.84 0.14
CA LYS A 89 0.29 16.88 -0.22
C LYS A 89 -0.76 16.41 -1.25
N CYS A 90 -0.36 15.53 -2.18
CA CYS A 90 -1.28 14.92 -3.15
C CYS A 90 -2.22 13.88 -2.50
N VAL A 91 -1.78 13.22 -1.43
CA VAL A 91 -2.60 12.29 -0.63
C VAL A 91 -3.66 13.07 0.14
N ASP A 92 -3.24 14.14 0.84
CA ASP A 92 -4.12 14.94 1.71
C ASP A 92 -5.24 15.64 0.93
N VAL A 93 -4.95 16.10 -0.30
CA VAL A 93 -5.93 16.82 -1.13
C VAL A 93 -6.86 15.89 -1.91
N CYS A 94 -6.57 14.59 -1.99
CA CYS A 94 -7.31 13.64 -2.80
C CYS A 94 -8.53 13.06 -2.06
N LEU A 95 -9.71 13.65 -2.26
CA LEU A 95 -10.96 13.20 -1.63
C LEU A 95 -11.31 11.74 -1.97
N ASN A 96 -11.01 11.31 -3.20
CA ASN A 96 -11.28 9.95 -3.67
C ASN A 96 -10.20 8.94 -3.23
N LYS A 97 -9.19 9.38 -2.45
CA LYS A 97 -8.08 8.53 -2.00
C LYS A 97 -7.40 7.76 -3.15
N ALA A 98 -7.28 8.39 -4.31
CA ALA A 98 -6.58 7.83 -5.47
C ALA A 98 -5.06 7.84 -5.29
N PHE A 99 -4.52 8.69 -4.39
CA PHE A 99 -3.13 8.68 -3.97
C PHE A 99 -3.01 8.14 -2.54
N GLN A 100 -2.07 7.23 -2.33
CA GLN A 100 -1.79 6.61 -1.04
C GLN A 100 -0.28 6.45 -0.87
N ILE A 101 0.19 6.36 0.36
CA ILE A 101 1.55 5.92 0.65
C ILE A 101 1.52 4.42 0.86
N SER A 102 2.33 3.69 0.09
CA SER A 102 2.60 2.27 0.28
C SER A 102 3.94 2.12 0.96
N GLY A 103 3.99 1.32 2.00
CA GLY A 103 5.23 1.04 2.74
C GLY A 103 5.36 1.84 4.03
N VAL A 104 4.52 1.55 5.01
CA VAL A 104 4.67 2.07 6.37
C VAL A 104 5.62 1.16 7.15
N GLU A 105 6.59 1.75 7.84
CA GLU A 105 7.49 1.00 8.72
C GLU A 105 6.77 0.68 10.04
N TYR A 106 6.83 -0.59 10.44
CA TYR A 106 6.33 -1.09 11.71
C TYR A 106 7.45 -1.79 12.48
N THR A 107 7.53 -1.56 13.78
CA THR A 107 8.21 -2.47 14.69
C THR A 107 7.40 -3.75 14.87
N CYS A 108 8.04 -4.82 15.38
CA CYS A 108 7.31 -6.07 15.67
C CYS A 108 6.17 -5.84 16.65
N ASP A 109 6.38 -5.01 17.67
CA ASP A 109 5.38 -4.73 18.71
C ASP A 109 4.20 -3.94 18.13
N GLU A 110 4.45 -2.91 17.33
CA GLU A 110 3.39 -2.13 16.67
C GLU A 110 2.55 -3.01 15.74
N LEU A 111 3.21 -3.84 14.93
CA LEU A 111 2.52 -4.76 14.02
C LEU A 111 1.70 -5.80 14.80
N PHE A 112 2.27 -6.35 15.87
CA PHE A 112 1.59 -7.30 16.74
C PHE A 112 0.32 -6.68 17.37
N HIS A 113 0.44 -5.49 17.94
CA HIS A 113 -0.71 -4.79 18.51
C HIS A 113 -1.76 -4.46 17.44
N ARG A 114 -1.34 -4.11 16.22
CA ARG A 114 -2.25 -3.82 15.12
C ARG A 114 -3.07 -5.05 14.72
N VAL A 115 -2.44 -6.22 14.59
CA VAL A 115 -3.13 -7.46 14.18
C VAL A 115 -3.96 -8.06 15.32
N LEU A 116 -3.56 -7.88 16.58
CA LEU A 116 -4.33 -8.35 17.75
C LEU A 116 -5.71 -7.70 17.86
N ARG A 117 -5.91 -6.51 17.30
CA ARG A 117 -7.24 -5.86 17.28
C ARG A 117 -8.28 -6.68 16.54
N ASP A 118 -7.86 -7.48 15.56
CA ASP A 118 -8.73 -8.29 14.73
C ASP A 118 -8.92 -9.71 15.31
N LYS A 119 -8.17 -10.08 16.37
CA LYS A 119 -8.22 -11.40 17.00
C LYS A 119 -9.63 -11.90 17.38
N PRO A 120 -10.56 -11.06 17.89
CA PRO A 120 -11.91 -11.50 18.20
C PRO A 120 -12.69 -12.08 17.01
N PHE A 121 -12.26 -11.78 15.79
CA PHE A 121 -12.94 -12.20 14.56
C PHE A 121 -12.33 -13.46 13.93
N TYR A 122 -11.20 -13.96 14.42
CA TYR A 122 -10.52 -15.11 13.82
C TYR A 122 -11.26 -16.43 14.03
N GLY A 123 -12.07 -16.56 15.10
CA GLY A 123 -12.70 -17.82 15.44
C GLY A 123 -11.68 -18.93 15.74
N GLU A 124 -12.03 -20.18 15.42
CA GLU A 124 -11.16 -21.34 15.68
C GLU A 124 -10.12 -21.54 14.54
N ASP A 125 -10.49 -21.26 13.30
CA ASP A 125 -9.67 -21.56 12.10
C ASP A 125 -8.95 -20.33 11.52
N GLY A 126 -9.31 -19.14 11.96
CA GLY A 126 -8.73 -17.90 11.44
C GLY A 126 -7.38 -17.54 12.05
N GLY A 127 -6.81 -16.42 11.61
CA GLY A 127 -5.53 -15.97 12.13
C GLY A 127 -4.84 -14.91 11.30
N LEU A 128 -3.50 -14.96 11.29
CA LEU A 128 -2.64 -14.02 10.58
C LEU A 128 -2.00 -14.70 9.36
N THR A 129 -1.95 -13.98 8.25
CA THR A 129 -1.22 -14.38 7.06
C THR A 129 -0.21 -13.29 6.68
N PHE A 130 1.03 -13.67 6.42
CA PHE A 130 2.01 -12.80 5.78
C PHE A 130 2.05 -13.06 4.29
N SER A 131 2.05 -11.99 3.49
CA SER A 131 2.02 -12.01 2.04
C SER A 131 2.69 -10.74 1.48
N GLY A 132 2.46 -10.43 0.22
CA GLY A 132 2.94 -9.21 -0.44
C GLY A 132 4.18 -9.47 -1.27
N GLY A 133 5.35 -9.02 -0.79
CA GLY A 133 6.64 -9.40 -1.33
C GLY A 133 7.03 -10.80 -0.93
N GLU A 134 8.28 -11.20 -1.16
CA GLU A 134 8.81 -12.44 -0.57
C GLU A 134 8.96 -12.23 0.93
N ALA A 135 8.19 -12.96 1.72
CA ALA A 135 8.08 -12.81 3.18
C ALA A 135 9.12 -13.65 3.93
#